data_f910b170c0c58805df244f9cff4bed47
#
_entry.id   f910b170c0c58805df244f9cff4bed47
#
_cell.length_a   1.000
_cell.length_b   1.000
_cell.length_c   1.000
_cell.angle_alpha   90.00
_cell.angle_beta   90.00
_cell.angle_gamma   90.00
#
_symmetry.space_group_name_H-M   'P 1'
#
loop_
_entity.id
_entity.type
_entity.pdbx_description
1 polymer ?
#
loop_
_entity_poly.entity_id
_entity_poly.type
_entity_poly.pdbx_seq_one_letter_code
_entity_poly.pdbx_strand_id
1 'polypeptide(L)'
;MKRILAILLVLCMLLCGCGSDEEEVTEATQSEATEESSKVKVKEEKKVESKAEESSIVEEKEVFRHPLTGEVLEEPWKGVAAASTINNAPDALPQYGISQADVFYEIEVEGGITRMLAVFTDMEEVGSIGPVRSARSYFNNITAAYNIPLFHCGGSTYGANGYYDSANVLPEWRHVNEMEYPQYFFRDSDRYNYQGYAWEHTLFTTGEEMAAALTDKGYDVREVYDFGLSFAEKPEFNGESATEVEIIFEGGKTYSLTYNAGTGRYEGAEYGGEHIDGATGEVMSFRNVLALYTAQYHGEGGLSFYDLIGSGNGHFACDGKIIPIKWSRSDIYEPFVYTLEDGTPLTLGVGNSYIAIISDVRTVEYN
;
A
#
# COMPACT_ATOMS: atom_id res chain seq x y z
N MET A 1 -9.23 -41.18 -43.84
CA MET A 1 -8.92 -40.51 -45.11
C MET A 1 -8.29 -39.17 -44.77
N LYS A 2 -6.99 -39.11 -44.60
CA LYS A 2 -5.93 -38.69 -45.56
C LYS A 2 -6.23 -37.36 -46.23
N ARG A 3 -5.47 -36.32 -45.86
CA ARG A 3 -4.56 -35.48 -46.68
C ARG A 3 -4.16 -34.24 -45.83
N ILE A 4 -2.93 -34.08 -45.37
CA ILE A 4 -1.63 -33.70 -46.00
C ILE A 4 -1.64 -32.23 -46.40
N LEU A 5 -0.88 -31.40 -45.64
CA LEU A 5 0.42 -30.74 -45.86
C LEU A 5 0.43 -29.57 -46.84
N ALA A 6 0.86 -28.38 -46.45
CA ALA A 6 1.82 -27.58 -47.22
C ALA A 6 2.52 -26.54 -46.33
N ILE A 7 3.79 -26.72 -46.19
CA ILE A 7 4.84 -25.79 -45.74
C ILE A 7 5.14 -24.83 -46.90
N LEU A 8 5.28 -23.54 -46.61
CA LEU A 8 6.03 -22.67 -47.51
C LEU A 8 6.97 -21.75 -46.71
N LEU A 9 8.24 -22.14 -46.77
CA LEU A 9 9.41 -21.36 -46.40
C LEU A 9 9.72 -20.42 -47.60
N VAL A 10 9.88 -19.12 -47.35
CA VAL A 10 10.58 -18.23 -48.31
C VAL A 10 11.66 -17.47 -47.57
N LEU A 11 12.86 -17.90 -47.87
CA LEU A 11 14.14 -17.28 -47.59
C LEU A 11 14.46 -16.33 -48.76
N CYS A 12 14.75 -15.07 -48.47
CA CYS A 12 15.48 -14.22 -49.42
C CYS A 12 16.56 -13.45 -48.69
N MET A 13 17.78 -13.82 -49.07
CA MET A 13 19.04 -13.13 -48.75
C MET A 13 19.38 -12.11 -49.86
N LEU A 14 20.19 -11.12 -49.42
CA LEU A 14 21.23 -10.37 -50.15
C LEU A 14 20.76 -9.21 -51.05
N LEU A 15 21.35 -8.01 -50.96
CA LEU A 15 22.72 -7.57 -51.24
C LEU A 15 22.93 -6.09 -50.86
N CYS A 16 24.03 -5.82 -50.23
CA CYS A 16 25.13 -4.91 -50.53
C CYS A 16 24.87 -3.51 -51.09
N GLY A 17 25.40 -2.52 -50.40
CA GLY A 17 25.75 -1.20 -50.89
C GLY A 17 26.73 -0.52 -49.93
N CYS A 18 28.04 -0.55 -50.30
CA CYS A 18 29.13 0.18 -49.65
C CYS A 18 29.01 1.69 -49.88
N GLY A 19 29.45 2.47 -48.91
CA GLY A 19 29.77 3.88 -49.02
C GLY A 19 30.59 4.27 -47.80
N SER A 20 31.88 4.30 -48.00
CA SER A 20 32.90 4.78 -47.06
C SER A 20 32.91 6.29 -47.01
N ASP A 21 33.12 6.88 -45.83
CA ASP A 21 34.04 8.00 -45.63
C ASP A 21 34.48 8.03 -44.18
N GLU A 22 35.81 7.99 -44.01
CA GLU A 22 36.58 8.19 -42.79
C GLU A 22 36.73 9.69 -42.52
N GLU A 23 36.65 10.09 -41.23
CA GLU A 23 37.42 11.19 -40.65
C GLU A 23 37.37 11.03 -39.13
N GLU A 24 38.40 10.63 -38.58
CA GLU A 24 39.56 11.21 -37.93
C GLU A 24 39.33 11.55 -36.45
N VAL A 25 40.08 10.81 -35.66
CA VAL A 25 40.32 10.88 -34.21
C VAL A 25 41.02 12.19 -33.83
N THR A 26 40.55 12.85 -32.79
CA THR A 26 41.44 13.71 -31.97
C THR A 26 41.21 13.47 -30.48
N GLU A 27 42.22 12.91 -29.87
CA GLU A 27 42.50 12.98 -28.45
C GLU A 27 42.69 14.43 -27.99
N ALA A 28 42.15 14.77 -26.80
CA ALA A 28 42.69 15.87 -25.99
C ALA A 28 42.30 15.67 -24.51
N THR A 29 43.19 15.14 -23.74
CA THR A 29 44.01 15.82 -22.72
C THR A 29 43.27 16.17 -21.42
N GLN A 30 43.71 15.47 -20.39
CA GLN A 30 43.60 15.81 -18.96
C GLN A 30 44.13 17.24 -18.70
N SER A 31 43.42 17.99 -17.86
CA SER A 31 44.04 19.12 -17.16
C SER A 31 43.72 19.02 -15.66
N GLU A 32 44.74 18.74 -14.92
CA GLU A 32 44.89 19.01 -13.50
C GLU A 32 44.67 20.50 -13.25
N ALA A 33 43.92 20.84 -12.21
CA ALA A 33 43.85 22.19 -11.69
C ALA A 33 44.39 22.21 -10.26
N THR A 34 45.48 22.88 -10.15
CA THR A 34 46.26 23.22 -8.99
C THR A 34 45.51 24.04 -7.94
N GLU A 35 45.85 23.73 -6.70
CA GLU A 35 45.63 24.55 -5.50
C GLU A 35 46.26 25.92 -5.63
N GLU A 36 45.55 26.96 -5.32
CA GLU A 36 46.11 28.27 -5.03
C GLU A 36 45.66 28.78 -3.65
N SER A 37 46.61 28.71 -2.75
CA SER A 37 46.62 29.29 -1.42
C SER A 37 46.83 30.80 -1.49
N SER A 38 45.89 31.59 -1.01
CA SER A 38 46.13 33.02 -0.74
C SER A 38 46.03 33.30 0.75
N LYS A 39 47.20 33.54 1.35
CA LYS A 39 47.40 34.14 2.66
C LYS A 39 46.96 35.60 2.64
N VAL A 40 46.08 36.01 3.53
CA VAL A 40 45.88 37.42 3.88
C VAL A 40 46.09 37.63 5.37
N LYS A 41 46.84 38.68 5.67
CA LYS A 41 47.50 39.08 6.90
C LYS A 41 46.52 39.37 8.05
N VAL A 42 46.97 38.98 9.23
CA VAL A 42 46.57 39.38 10.57
C VAL A 42 46.59 40.89 10.74
N LYS A 43 45.52 41.45 11.29
CA LYS A 43 45.50 42.66 12.11
C LYS A 43 44.89 42.35 13.44
N GLU A 44 45.73 42.44 14.46
CA GLU A 44 45.29 42.52 15.87
C GLU A 44 44.51 43.82 16.09
N GLU A 45 43.38 43.72 16.77
CA GLU A 45 43.00 44.71 17.81
C GLU A 45 41.77 44.30 18.59
N LYS A 46 41.98 44.31 19.89
CA LYS A 46 41.01 44.55 20.99
C LYS A 46 40.11 43.40 21.48
N LYS A 47 40.58 42.91 22.60
CA LYS A 47 39.93 42.23 23.68
C LYS A 47 38.61 42.94 24.11
N VAL A 48 37.48 42.29 23.86
CA VAL A 48 36.20 42.54 24.56
C VAL A 48 35.82 41.19 25.18
N GLU A 49 35.78 41.16 26.50
CA GLU A 49 35.20 40.07 27.26
C GLU A 49 33.71 40.04 26.96
N SER A 50 33.27 39.01 26.25
CA SER A 50 31.87 38.61 26.20
C SER A 50 31.75 37.23 26.80
N LYS A 51 30.89 37.12 27.79
CA LYS A 51 30.42 35.88 28.42
C LYS A 51 30.20 34.79 27.36
N ALA A 52 30.88 33.67 27.56
CA ALA A 52 30.59 32.43 26.87
C ALA A 52 29.15 32.00 27.25
N GLU A 53 28.21 32.17 26.39
CA GLU A 53 26.99 31.36 26.36
C GLU A 53 27.42 29.97 25.92
N GLU A 54 27.43 29.06 26.86
CA GLU A 54 27.44 27.63 26.62
C GLU A 54 26.21 27.30 25.79
N SER A 55 26.32 27.27 24.47
CA SER A 55 25.31 26.63 23.62
C SER A 55 25.41 25.13 23.91
N SER A 56 24.53 24.65 24.74
CA SER A 56 24.27 23.21 24.85
C SER A 56 23.85 22.75 23.44
N ILE A 57 24.75 22.06 22.77
CA ILE A 57 24.40 21.23 21.61
C ILE A 57 23.51 20.14 22.20
N VAL A 58 22.21 20.33 22.07
CA VAL A 58 21.25 19.24 22.28
C VAL A 58 21.50 18.31 21.11
N GLU A 59 22.19 17.21 21.35
CA GLU A 59 22.19 16.09 20.40
C GLU A 59 20.73 15.69 20.22
N GLU A 60 20.11 16.02 19.09
CA GLU A 60 18.81 15.47 18.68
C GLU A 60 18.99 13.95 18.60
N LYS A 61 18.44 13.25 19.58
CA LYS A 61 18.42 11.80 19.58
C LYS A 61 17.60 11.37 18.38
N GLU A 62 18.20 10.60 17.48
CA GLU A 62 17.49 10.00 16.36
C GLU A 62 16.30 9.20 16.88
N VAL A 63 15.09 9.50 16.37
CA VAL A 63 13.84 8.86 16.76
C VAL A 63 13.46 7.88 15.66
N PHE A 64 13.56 6.59 15.96
CA PHE A 64 13.08 5.55 15.06
C PHE A 64 11.57 5.43 15.15
N ARG A 65 10.93 5.28 14.01
CA ARG A 65 9.48 5.12 13.93
C ARG A 65 9.10 3.88 13.13
N HIS A 66 8.00 3.28 13.53
CA HIS A 66 7.37 2.23 12.77
C HIS A 66 6.92 2.77 11.39
N PRO A 67 7.26 2.09 10.27
CA PRO A 67 7.11 2.68 8.93
C PRO A 67 5.65 2.84 8.48
N LEU A 68 4.69 2.08 9.02
CA LEU A 68 3.28 2.13 8.66
C LEU A 68 2.38 2.80 9.70
N THR A 69 2.79 2.85 10.97
CA THR A 69 1.98 3.44 12.06
C THR A 69 2.60 4.67 12.70
N GLY A 70 3.89 4.91 12.47
CA GLY A 70 4.62 6.04 13.05
C GLY A 70 4.92 5.91 14.55
N GLU A 71 4.62 4.78 15.17
CA GLU A 71 4.92 4.53 16.58
C GLU A 71 6.43 4.60 16.83
N VAL A 72 6.81 5.17 17.98
CA VAL A 72 8.21 5.32 18.36
C VAL A 72 8.80 3.97 18.74
N LEU A 73 9.93 3.64 18.13
CA LEU A 73 10.67 2.41 18.36
C LEU A 73 11.99 2.69 19.09
N GLU A 74 12.49 1.71 19.84
CA GLU A 74 13.80 1.78 20.47
C GLU A 74 14.96 1.62 19.48
N GLU A 75 14.73 0.86 18.40
CA GLU A 75 15.65 0.56 17.29
C GLU A 75 14.97 0.75 15.94
N PRO A 76 15.72 0.89 14.83
CA PRO A 76 15.15 0.88 13.50
C PRO A 76 14.33 -0.38 13.25
N TRP A 77 13.14 -0.22 12.67
CA TRP A 77 12.31 -1.36 12.30
C TRP A 77 13.00 -2.26 11.28
N LYS A 78 13.02 -3.56 11.54
CA LYS A 78 13.67 -4.58 10.69
C LYS A 78 12.72 -5.72 10.32
N GLY A 79 11.44 -5.54 10.60
CA GLY A 79 10.43 -6.55 10.33
C GLY A 79 10.16 -6.74 8.83
N VAL A 80 9.28 -7.66 8.52
CA VAL A 80 8.76 -7.92 7.19
C VAL A 80 7.26 -7.70 7.21
N ALA A 81 6.76 -6.87 6.31
CA ALA A 81 5.33 -6.72 6.11
C ALA A 81 4.80 -7.78 5.13
N ALA A 82 3.55 -8.17 5.31
CA ALA A 82 2.80 -8.96 4.34
C ALA A 82 1.35 -8.49 4.28
N ALA A 83 0.67 -8.81 3.19
CA ALA A 83 -0.72 -8.43 2.99
C ALA A 83 -1.60 -9.64 2.69
N SER A 84 -2.86 -9.56 3.09
CA SER A 84 -3.89 -10.56 2.74
C SER A 84 -5.12 -9.89 2.13
N THR A 85 -5.65 -10.50 1.07
CA THR A 85 -6.96 -10.10 0.55
C THR A 85 -8.07 -10.63 1.45
N ILE A 86 -8.95 -9.74 1.90
CA ILE A 86 -10.05 -10.08 2.82
C ILE A 86 -11.39 -9.88 2.10
N ASN A 87 -12.23 -10.89 2.21
CA ASN A 87 -13.58 -10.87 1.67
C ASN A 87 -14.47 -9.87 2.44
N ASN A 88 -15.10 -8.95 1.73
CA ASN A 88 -16.02 -7.99 2.31
C ASN A 88 -17.44 -8.08 1.72
N ALA A 89 -17.85 -9.28 1.33
CA ALA A 89 -19.27 -9.53 1.03
C ALA A 89 -20.07 -9.63 2.34
N PRO A 90 -21.33 -9.17 2.38
CA PRO A 90 -22.17 -9.25 3.59
C PRO A 90 -22.25 -10.66 4.19
N ASP A 91 -22.31 -11.67 3.32
CA ASP A 91 -22.39 -13.09 3.71
C ASP A 91 -21.04 -13.66 4.25
N ALA A 92 -19.97 -12.88 4.22
CA ALA A 92 -18.66 -13.27 4.72
C ALA A 92 -18.39 -12.77 6.15
N LEU A 93 -19.21 -11.86 6.66
CA LEU A 93 -19.02 -11.25 7.97
C LEU A 93 -19.31 -12.24 9.13
N PRO A 94 -18.63 -12.09 10.29
CA PRO A 94 -17.51 -11.17 10.51
C PRO A 94 -16.22 -11.68 9.88
N GLN A 95 -15.33 -10.77 9.51
CA GLN A 95 -13.95 -11.09 9.19
C GLN A 95 -13.17 -11.32 10.48
N TYR A 96 -11.99 -11.94 10.39
CA TYR A 96 -11.10 -12.23 11.52
C TYR A 96 -9.72 -11.65 11.28
N GLY A 97 -9.09 -11.17 12.36
CA GLY A 97 -7.72 -10.65 12.39
C GLY A 97 -7.57 -9.26 11.76
N ILE A 98 -8.68 -8.66 11.37
CA ILE A 98 -8.67 -7.38 10.65
C ILE A 98 -8.39 -6.18 11.54
N SER A 99 -8.72 -6.23 12.82
CA SER A 99 -8.45 -5.14 13.78
C SER A 99 -6.95 -4.97 14.08
N GLN A 100 -6.13 -5.97 13.74
CA GLN A 100 -4.70 -6.00 13.99
C GLN A 100 -3.86 -5.55 12.77
N ALA A 101 -4.51 -5.14 11.68
CA ALA A 101 -3.80 -4.63 10.50
C ALA A 101 -3.31 -3.18 10.70
N ASP A 102 -2.09 -2.90 10.25
CA ASP A 102 -1.48 -1.56 10.28
C ASP A 102 -2.08 -0.63 9.22
N VAL A 103 -2.35 -1.17 8.04
CA VAL A 103 -2.99 -0.45 6.94
C VAL A 103 -4.07 -1.30 6.31
N PHE A 104 -5.21 -0.69 6.06
CA PHE A 104 -6.36 -1.29 5.44
C PHE A 104 -6.70 -0.56 4.14
N TYR A 105 -6.63 -1.24 3.02
CA TYR A 105 -7.19 -0.73 1.77
C TYR A 105 -8.57 -1.35 1.54
N GLU A 106 -9.54 -0.54 1.13
CA GLU A 106 -10.82 -1.02 0.66
C GLU A 106 -11.09 -0.53 -0.75
N ILE A 107 -11.43 -1.47 -1.65
CA ILE A 107 -11.61 -1.19 -3.07
C ILE A 107 -12.81 -2.00 -3.57
N GLU A 108 -13.67 -1.37 -4.39
CA GLU A 108 -14.79 -2.07 -5.00
C GLU A 108 -14.31 -3.11 -6.01
N VAL A 109 -14.91 -4.28 -5.95
CA VAL A 109 -14.73 -5.37 -6.90
C VAL A 109 -16.01 -5.59 -7.71
N GLU A 110 -16.12 -6.71 -8.41
CA GLU A 110 -17.31 -7.04 -9.22
C GLU A 110 -18.56 -7.16 -8.34
N GLY A 111 -19.69 -6.82 -8.91
CA GLY A 111 -21.01 -6.99 -8.28
C GLY A 111 -21.38 -5.94 -7.24
N GLY A 112 -20.65 -4.83 -7.20
CA GLY A 112 -20.94 -3.71 -6.30
C GLY A 112 -20.60 -3.98 -4.82
N ILE A 113 -19.82 -5.03 -4.55
CA ILE A 113 -19.24 -5.29 -3.24
C ILE A 113 -17.80 -4.80 -3.20
N THR A 114 -17.22 -4.66 -2.02
CA THR A 114 -15.82 -4.31 -1.85
C THR A 114 -14.98 -5.53 -1.46
N ARG A 115 -13.69 -5.39 -1.56
CA ARG A 115 -12.69 -6.30 -1.00
C ARG A 115 -11.64 -5.48 -0.30
N MET A 116 -11.11 -6.04 0.77
CA MET A 116 -10.10 -5.39 1.57
C MET A 116 -8.73 -6.02 1.32
N LEU A 117 -7.69 -5.21 1.49
CA LEU A 117 -6.31 -5.63 1.57
C LEU A 117 -5.80 -5.21 2.94
N ALA A 118 -5.59 -6.17 3.82
CA ALA A 118 -5.04 -5.93 5.15
C ALA A 118 -3.53 -6.12 5.11
N VAL A 119 -2.77 -5.13 5.60
CA VAL A 119 -1.30 -5.14 5.66
C VAL A 119 -0.87 -5.26 7.11
N PHE A 120 0.00 -6.22 7.39
CA PHE A 120 0.50 -6.55 8.71
C PHE A 120 2.02 -6.46 8.74
N THR A 121 2.57 -5.95 9.83
CA THR A 121 4.02 -5.95 10.10
C THR A 121 4.39 -6.84 11.30
N ASP A 122 3.50 -6.97 12.27
CA ASP A 122 3.64 -7.87 13.41
C ASP A 122 2.69 -9.07 13.25
N MET A 123 3.04 -9.96 12.34
CA MET A 123 2.17 -11.07 11.96
C MET A 123 2.05 -12.14 13.04
N GLU A 124 3.11 -12.39 13.83
CA GLU A 124 3.13 -13.49 14.81
C GLU A 124 2.09 -13.28 15.93
N GLU A 125 1.72 -12.04 16.21
CA GLU A 125 0.70 -11.70 17.20
C GLU A 125 -0.73 -11.83 16.66
N VAL A 126 -0.90 -12.02 15.33
CA VAL A 126 -2.21 -12.11 14.68
C VAL A 126 -2.68 -13.56 14.61
N GLY A 127 -3.86 -13.82 15.12
CA GLY A 127 -4.50 -15.14 15.04
C GLY A 127 -5.00 -15.46 13.63
N SER A 128 -6.24 -15.93 13.52
CA SER A 128 -6.87 -16.21 12.23
C SER A 128 -7.11 -14.93 11.43
N ILE A 129 -6.78 -14.94 10.14
CA ILE A 129 -6.92 -13.84 9.19
C ILE A 129 -7.81 -14.30 8.04
N GLY A 130 -8.88 -13.57 7.77
CA GLY A 130 -9.77 -13.88 6.63
C GLY A 130 -11.23 -13.48 6.84
N PRO A 131 -12.16 -14.00 5.98
CA PRO A 131 -11.94 -14.99 4.92
C PRO A 131 -11.08 -14.45 3.77
N VAL A 132 -10.06 -15.24 3.38
CA VAL A 132 -9.16 -14.88 2.28
C VAL A 132 -9.85 -15.06 0.94
N ARG A 133 -9.62 -14.15 0.01
CA ARG A 133 -10.27 -14.14 -1.32
C ARG A 133 -9.28 -13.90 -2.47
N SER A 134 -9.85 -13.87 -3.66
CA SER A 134 -9.10 -13.72 -4.90
C SER A 134 -8.46 -12.33 -5.01
N ALA A 135 -7.21 -12.30 -5.45
CA ALA A 135 -6.52 -11.07 -5.81
C ALA A 135 -7.15 -10.39 -7.05
N ARG A 136 -6.84 -9.12 -7.20
CA ARG A 136 -7.10 -8.30 -8.38
C ARG A 136 -5.83 -7.51 -8.71
N SER A 137 -5.71 -7.05 -9.94
CA SER A 137 -4.52 -6.34 -10.42
C SER A 137 -4.11 -5.16 -9.53
N TYR A 138 -5.08 -4.40 -9.03
CA TYR A 138 -4.82 -3.26 -8.17
C TYR A 138 -4.27 -3.66 -6.78
N PHE A 139 -4.63 -4.81 -6.22
CA PHE A 139 -4.01 -5.32 -4.99
C PHE A 139 -2.55 -5.69 -5.23
N ASN A 140 -2.25 -6.34 -6.36
CA ASN A 140 -0.88 -6.64 -6.77
C ASN A 140 -0.06 -5.35 -6.94
N ASN A 141 -0.64 -4.33 -7.55
CA ASN A 141 0.02 -3.04 -7.75
C ASN A 141 0.31 -2.33 -6.42
N ILE A 142 -0.60 -2.42 -5.43
CA ILE A 142 -0.38 -1.85 -4.10
C ILE A 142 0.73 -2.60 -3.37
N THR A 143 0.69 -3.93 -3.35
CA THR A 143 1.73 -4.73 -2.68
C THR A 143 3.09 -4.63 -3.37
N ALA A 144 3.13 -4.44 -4.69
CA ALA A 144 4.36 -4.19 -5.44
C ALA A 144 5.05 -2.90 -4.98
N ALA A 145 4.29 -1.82 -4.75
CA ALA A 145 4.82 -0.56 -4.26
C ALA A 145 5.54 -0.70 -2.92
N TYR A 146 5.00 -1.54 -2.06
CA TYR A 146 5.59 -1.80 -0.74
C TYR A 146 6.57 -2.96 -0.73
N ASN A 147 6.78 -3.63 -1.87
CA ASN A 147 7.65 -4.80 -1.99
C ASN A 147 7.28 -5.93 -1.00
N ILE A 148 6.00 -6.13 -0.72
CA ILE A 148 5.49 -7.09 0.25
C ILE A 148 4.74 -8.26 -0.40
N PRO A 149 4.77 -9.47 0.19
CA PRO A 149 4.01 -10.61 -0.30
C PRO A 149 2.50 -10.45 -0.11
N LEU A 150 1.73 -10.97 -1.09
CA LEU A 150 0.28 -10.99 -1.09
C LEU A 150 -0.24 -12.40 -0.86
N PHE A 151 -0.97 -12.61 0.25
CA PHE A 151 -1.70 -13.85 0.55
C PHE A 151 -3.11 -13.77 -0.04
N HIS A 152 -3.48 -14.76 -0.86
CA HIS A 152 -4.76 -14.75 -1.58
C HIS A 152 -5.17 -16.13 -2.07
N CYS A 153 -6.40 -16.27 -2.54
CA CYS A 153 -6.92 -17.49 -3.17
C CYS A 153 -7.37 -17.21 -4.60
N GLY A 154 -6.54 -17.57 -5.58
CA GLY A 154 -6.82 -17.34 -6.98
C GLY A 154 -6.87 -15.87 -7.37
N GLY A 155 -7.42 -15.59 -8.56
CA GLY A 155 -7.54 -14.24 -9.09
C GLY A 155 -8.41 -14.22 -10.33
N SER A 156 -8.56 -13.04 -10.96
CA SER A 156 -9.26 -12.93 -12.23
C SER A 156 -8.35 -13.35 -13.38
N THR A 157 -8.93 -14.00 -14.39
CA THR A 157 -8.23 -14.47 -15.60
C THR A 157 -8.66 -13.71 -16.85
N TYR A 158 -9.50 -12.68 -16.70
CA TYR A 158 -10.07 -11.97 -17.83
C TYR A 158 -9.27 -10.72 -18.19
N GLY A 159 -9.05 -10.54 -19.51
CA GLY A 159 -8.49 -9.34 -20.10
C GLY A 159 -6.99 -9.12 -19.84
N ALA A 160 -6.42 -8.18 -20.58
CA ALA A 160 -4.99 -7.84 -20.53
C ALA A 160 -4.54 -7.25 -19.17
N ASN A 161 -5.48 -6.79 -18.35
CA ASN A 161 -5.22 -6.27 -17.02
C ASN A 161 -5.74 -7.19 -15.90
N GLY A 162 -6.02 -8.45 -16.22
CA GLY A 162 -6.38 -9.46 -15.23
C GLY A 162 -5.23 -9.77 -14.27
N TYR A 163 -5.55 -10.48 -13.19
CA TYR A 163 -4.57 -10.85 -12.17
C TYR A 163 -3.30 -11.48 -12.75
N TYR A 164 -3.45 -12.43 -13.70
CA TYR A 164 -2.30 -13.14 -14.25
C TYR A 164 -1.40 -12.26 -15.12
N ASP A 165 -1.93 -11.24 -15.76
CA ASP A 165 -1.10 -10.30 -16.52
C ASP A 165 -0.34 -9.35 -15.57
N SER A 166 -0.98 -8.89 -14.50
CA SER A 166 -0.29 -8.08 -13.49
C SER A 166 0.64 -8.91 -12.59
N ALA A 167 0.34 -10.19 -12.37
CA ALA A 167 1.23 -11.10 -11.65
C ALA A 167 2.58 -11.30 -12.34
N ASN A 168 2.63 -11.19 -13.67
CA ASN A 168 3.89 -11.23 -14.41
C ASN A 168 4.81 -10.02 -14.12
N VAL A 169 4.27 -8.96 -13.54
CA VAL A 169 5.02 -7.77 -13.11
C VAL A 169 5.67 -7.99 -11.75
N LEU A 170 5.06 -8.85 -10.91
CA LEU A 170 5.59 -9.20 -9.59
C LEU A 170 6.51 -10.42 -9.69
N PRO A 171 7.63 -10.45 -8.98
CA PRO A 171 8.41 -11.66 -8.80
C PRO A 171 7.53 -12.77 -8.21
N GLU A 172 7.73 -14.01 -8.67
CA GLU A 172 6.94 -15.19 -8.24
C GLU A 172 6.86 -15.32 -6.71
N TRP A 173 7.90 -14.96 -6.02
CA TRP A 173 7.97 -15.02 -4.58
C TRP A 173 7.04 -14.06 -3.82
N ARG A 174 6.49 -13.02 -4.47
CA ARG A 174 5.56 -12.06 -3.82
C ARG A 174 4.12 -12.55 -3.76
N HIS A 175 3.88 -13.77 -4.21
CA HIS A 175 2.57 -14.41 -4.15
C HIS A 175 2.59 -15.60 -3.20
N VAL A 176 1.62 -15.63 -2.31
CA VAL A 176 1.27 -16.81 -1.53
C VAL A 176 -0.18 -17.13 -1.87
N ASN A 177 -0.35 -17.85 -2.97
CA ASN A 177 -1.66 -18.25 -3.47
C ASN A 177 -2.06 -19.60 -2.86
N GLU A 178 -3.22 -19.70 -2.23
CA GLU A 178 -3.73 -20.93 -1.64
C GLU A 178 -3.75 -22.11 -2.64
N MET A 179 -4.03 -21.82 -3.91
CA MET A 179 -4.07 -22.86 -4.95
C MET A 179 -2.69 -23.49 -5.22
N GLU A 180 -1.60 -22.82 -4.88
CA GLU A 180 -0.22 -23.25 -5.08
C GLU A 180 0.46 -23.67 -3.77
N TYR A 181 0.10 -23.00 -2.66
CA TYR A 181 0.68 -23.14 -1.34
C TYR A 181 -0.37 -23.40 -0.27
N PRO A 182 -1.21 -24.45 -0.42
CA PRO A 182 -2.34 -24.71 0.49
C PRO A 182 -1.93 -24.98 1.94
N GLN A 183 -0.67 -25.29 2.19
CA GLN A 183 -0.15 -25.58 3.54
C GLN A 183 -0.18 -24.36 4.47
N TYR A 184 -0.23 -23.13 3.95
CA TYR A 184 -0.31 -21.90 4.74
C TYR A 184 -1.74 -21.37 4.93
N PHE A 185 -2.72 -22.21 4.60
CA PHE A 185 -4.13 -21.85 4.69
C PHE A 185 -4.94 -22.99 5.28
N PHE A 186 -6.10 -22.65 5.83
CA PHE A 186 -7.06 -23.65 6.29
C PHE A 186 -8.49 -23.23 5.97
N ARG A 187 -9.38 -24.21 5.95
CA ARG A 187 -10.82 -23.96 5.86
C ARG A 187 -11.43 -24.11 7.24
N ASP A 188 -12.12 -23.08 7.70
CA ASP A 188 -12.90 -23.15 8.93
C ASP A 188 -14.13 -24.05 8.70
N SER A 189 -14.01 -25.29 9.17
CA SER A 189 -15.05 -26.30 9.02
C SER A 189 -16.30 -25.98 9.84
N ASP A 190 -16.20 -25.26 10.93
CA ASP A 190 -17.31 -24.91 11.79
C ASP A 190 -18.18 -23.85 11.14
N ARG A 191 -17.57 -22.85 10.48
CA ARG A 191 -18.30 -21.90 9.64
C ARG A 191 -19.12 -22.60 8.57
N TYR A 192 -18.54 -23.56 7.87
CA TYR A 192 -19.25 -24.29 6.81
C TYR A 192 -20.32 -25.23 7.33
N ASN A 193 -19.97 -26.10 8.29
CA ASN A 193 -20.84 -27.22 8.70
C ASN A 193 -21.92 -26.80 9.69
N TYR A 194 -21.69 -25.79 10.51
CA TYR A 194 -22.57 -25.45 11.64
C TYR A 194 -23.12 -24.03 11.60
N GLN A 195 -22.42 -23.09 10.95
CA GLN A 195 -22.84 -21.70 10.91
C GLN A 195 -23.51 -21.31 9.58
N GLY A 196 -23.44 -22.18 8.57
CA GLY A 196 -24.17 -22.03 7.30
C GLY A 196 -23.49 -21.12 6.28
N TYR A 197 -22.20 -20.80 6.47
CA TYR A 197 -21.44 -20.02 5.47
C TYR A 197 -21.22 -20.81 4.19
N ALA A 198 -21.24 -20.15 3.05
CA ALA A 198 -20.81 -20.74 1.80
C ALA A 198 -19.30 -21.09 1.85
N TRP A 199 -18.91 -22.14 1.14
CA TRP A 199 -17.51 -22.62 1.11
C TRP A 199 -16.48 -21.53 0.84
N GLU A 200 -16.82 -20.58 0.00
CA GLU A 200 -15.99 -19.45 -0.38
C GLU A 200 -15.74 -18.43 0.74
N HIS A 201 -16.48 -18.50 1.85
CA HIS A 201 -16.33 -17.64 3.02
C HIS A 201 -15.64 -18.33 4.21
N THR A 202 -14.96 -19.44 3.96
CA THR A 202 -14.36 -20.28 5.01
C THR A 202 -12.85 -20.41 4.92
N LEU A 203 -12.18 -19.78 3.97
CA LEU A 203 -10.73 -19.83 3.81
C LEU A 203 -10.05 -18.80 4.70
N PHE A 204 -9.10 -19.27 5.51
CA PHE A 204 -8.32 -18.45 6.43
C PHE A 204 -6.82 -18.77 6.31
N THR A 205 -6.00 -17.86 6.76
CA THR A 205 -4.61 -18.06 7.16
C THR A 205 -4.46 -17.63 8.62
N THR A 206 -3.26 -17.71 9.17
CA THR A 206 -2.90 -17.12 10.47
C THR A 206 -1.64 -16.29 10.31
N GLY A 207 -1.36 -15.41 11.27
CA GLY A 207 -0.11 -14.68 11.29
C GLY A 207 1.10 -15.62 11.38
N GLU A 208 1.00 -16.72 12.15
CA GLU A 208 2.02 -17.76 12.22
C GLU A 208 2.29 -18.41 10.84
N GLU A 209 1.25 -18.78 10.12
CA GLU A 209 1.36 -19.36 8.76
C GLU A 209 1.92 -18.35 7.76
N MET A 210 1.55 -17.07 7.90
CA MET A 210 2.14 -16.01 7.08
C MET A 210 3.64 -15.88 7.36
N ALA A 211 4.07 -15.83 8.61
CA ALA A 211 5.47 -15.76 9.00
C ALA A 211 6.26 -17.00 8.53
N ALA A 212 5.67 -18.20 8.66
CA ALA A 212 6.25 -19.45 8.17
C ALA A 212 6.44 -19.43 6.65
N ALA A 213 5.45 -18.95 5.89
CA ALA A 213 5.55 -18.82 4.44
C ALA A 213 6.67 -17.85 4.03
N LEU A 214 6.84 -16.75 4.76
CA LEU A 214 7.91 -15.80 4.49
C LEU A 214 9.28 -16.44 4.73
N THR A 215 9.45 -17.15 5.81
CA THR A 215 10.70 -17.88 6.14
C THR A 215 11.00 -18.95 5.10
N ASP A 216 10.04 -19.80 4.78
CA ASP A 216 10.20 -20.88 3.80
C ASP A 216 10.57 -20.38 2.39
N LYS A 217 10.14 -19.17 2.07
CA LYS A 217 10.44 -18.52 0.78
C LYS A 217 11.67 -17.59 0.84
N GLY A 218 12.30 -17.43 2.00
CA GLY A 218 13.47 -16.57 2.18
C GLY A 218 13.14 -15.08 2.12
N TYR A 219 11.97 -14.66 2.60
CA TYR A 219 11.52 -13.27 2.63
C TYR A 219 11.72 -12.60 3.99
N ASP A 220 12.19 -13.34 4.96
CA ASP A 220 12.42 -12.92 6.35
C ASP A 220 13.63 -12.00 6.55
N VAL A 221 14.41 -11.78 5.50
CA VAL A 221 15.59 -10.88 5.53
C VAL A 221 15.40 -9.74 4.56
N ARG A 222 15.15 -8.53 5.09
CA ARG A 222 14.94 -7.36 4.23
C ARG A 222 15.63 -6.12 4.73
N GLU A 223 15.95 -5.26 3.75
CA GLU A 223 16.38 -3.89 3.99
C GLU A 223 15.20 -3.06 4.54
N VAL A 224 15.52 -2.00 5.25
CA VAL A 224 14.52 -1.05 5.78
C VAL A 224 13.65 -0.52 4.65
N TYR A 225 12.32 -0.64 4.81
CA TYR A 225 11.37 -0.04 3.87
C TYR A 225 11.11 1.41 4.22
N ASP A 226 11.23 2.27 3.23
CA ASP A 226 10.63 3.60 3.26
C ASP A 226 9.28 3.53 2.53
N PHE A 227 8.20 3.61 3.27
CA PHE A 227 6.84 3.65 2.70
C PHE A 227 6.42 5.08 2.31
N GLY A 228 7.32 6.06 2.42
CA GLY A 228 7.05 7.45 2.07
C GLY A 228 6.06 8.16 2.98
N LEU A 229 5.80 7.63 4.19
CA LEU A 229 4.84 8.17 5.14
C LEU A 229 5.53 8.99 6.23
N SER A 230 4.90 10.09 6.61
CA SER A 230 5.32 10.94 7.74
C SER A 230 4.27 10.92 8.82
N PHE A 231 4.69 10.90 10.10
CA PHE A 231 3.77 10.78 11.23
C PHE A 231 4.06 11.79 12.33
N ALA A 232 2.98 12.25 12.99
CA ALA A 232 3.03 13.05 14.22
C ALA A 232 1.94 12.60 15.20
N GLU A 233 2.21 12.71 16.50
CA GLU A 233 1.20 12.44 17.54
C GLU A 233 -0.07 13.28 17.34
N LYS A 234 0.12 14.52 16.93
CA LYS A 234 -0.94 15.47 16.56
C LYS A 234 -0.56 16.14 15.23
N PRO A 235 -1.05 15.62 14.10
CA PRO A 235 -0.79 16.24 12.82
C PRO A 235 -1.46 17.63 12.78
N GLU A 236 -0.71 18.62 12.30
CA GLU A 236 -1.20 19.99 12.21
C GLU A 236 -1.77 20.26 10.81
N PHE A 237 -3.07 20.42 10.73
CA PHE A 237 -3.76 20.86 9.52
C PHE A 237 -5.03 21.63 9.85
N ASN A 238 -5.46 22.49 8.96
CA ASN A 238 -6.66 23.31 9.13
C ASN A 238 -7.82 22.68 8.36
N GLY A 239 -8.47 21.68 8.99
CA GLY A 239 -9.60 20.93 8.43
C GLY A 239 -10.96 21.39 8.92
N GLU A 240 -12.00 21.00 8.19
CA GLU A 240 -13.39 21.11 8.61
C GLU A 240 -13.70 20.03 9.67
N SER A 241 -14.77 20.24 10.45
CA SER A 241 -15.28 19.20 11.36
C SER A 241 -15.72 17.97 10.56
N ALA A 242 -15.35 16.80 11.01
CA ALA A 242 -15.74 15.53 10.43
C ALA A 242 -15.89 14.48 11.53
N THR A 243 -16.96 14.59 12.31
CA THR A 243 -17.28 13.59 13.35
C THR A 243 -17.95 12.35 12.75
N GLU A 244 -18.53 12.48 11.58
CA GLU A 244 -19.04 11.38 10.77
C GLU A 244 -18.45 11.51 9.36
N VAL A 245 -17.97 10.41 8.80
CA VAL A 245 -17.44 10.32 7.44
C VAL A 245 -18.08 9.12 6.75
N GLU A 246 -18.72 9.34 5.62
CA GLU A 246 -19.31 8.29 4.80
C GLU A 246 -18.54 8.17 3.48
N ILE A 247 -17.99 6.99 3.24
CA ILE A 247 -17.28 6.66 1.99
C ILE A 247 -18.21 5.81 1.15
N ILE A 248 -18.61 6.34 -0.01
CA ILE A 248 -19.60 5.73 -0.89
C ILE A 248 -18.90 5.18 -2.13
N PHE A 249 -18.92 3.86 -2.28
CA PHE A 249 -18.40 3.16 -3.46
C PHE A 249 -19.38 3.22 -4.62
N GLU A 250 -18.93 3.02 -5.86
CA GLU A 250 -19.75 3.20 -7.06
C GLU A 250 -20.95 2.24 -7.08
N GLY A 251 -20.79 0.99 -6.64
CA GLY A 251 -21.86 0.01 -6.49
C GLY A 251 -22.88 0.30 -5.40
N GLY A 252 -22.70 1.39 -4.64
CA GLY A 252 -23.61 1.84 -3.60
C GLY A 252 -23.33 1.27 -2.20
N LYS A 253 -22.25 0.49 -2.03
CA LYS A 253 -21.79 0.13 -0.68
C LYS A 253 -21.27 1.38 0.00
N THR A 254 -21.68 1.59 1.25
CA THR A 254 -21.19 2.68 2.10
C THR A 254 -20.38 2.09 3.26
N TYR A 255 -19.23 2.73 3.57
CA TYR A 255 -18.51 2.51 4.80
C TYR A 255 -18.62 3.78 5.65
N SER A 256 -19.23 3.64 6.82
CA SER A 256 -19.50 4.75 7.73
C SER A 256 -18.45 4.74 8.84
N LEU A 257 -17.95 5.92 9.19
CA LEU A 257 -16.89 6.11 10.16
C LEU A 257 -17.30 7.20 11.13
N THR A 258 -17.41 6.87 12.42
CA THR A 258 -17.79 7.79 13.49
C THR A 258 -16.58 8.08 14.38
N TYR A 259 -16.23 9.35 14.53
CA TYR A 259 -15.10 9.77 15.36
C TYR A 259 -15.41 9.64 16.85
N ASN A 260 -14.63 8.83 17.54
CA ASN A 260 -14.65 8.70 18.99
C ASN A 260 -13.56 9.59 19.62
N ALA A 261 -13.96 10.72 20.18
CA ALA A 261 -13.04 11.66 20.82
C ALA A 261 -12.32 11.08 22.05
N GLY A 262 -12.84 10.00 22.65
CA GLY A 262 -12.21 9.34 23.81
C GLY A 262 -10.99 8.52 23.41
N THR A 263 -11.01 7.92 22.21
CA THR A 263 -9.92 7.10 21.66
C THR A 263 -9.08 7.85 20.60
N GLY A 264 -9.61 8.96 20.06
CA GLY A 264 -9.00 9.68 18.94
C GLY A 264 -9.05 8.92 17.61
N ARG A 265 -10.02 8.01 17.44
CA ARG A 265 -10.12 7.10 16.29
C ARG A 265 -11.50 7.17 15.66
N TYR A 266 -11.59 6.81 14.40
CA TYR A 266 -12.83 6.62 13.68
C TYR A 266 -13.27 5.15 13.77
N GLU A 267 -14.44 4.89 14.33
CA GLU A 267 -15.07 3.57 14.45
C GLU A 267 -15.88 3.25 13.21
N GLY A 268 -15.65 2.07 12.63
CA GLY A 268 -16.22 1.65 11.36
C GLY A 268 -17.56 0.93 11.49
N ALA A 269 -18.45 1.18 10.53
CA ALA A 269 -19.73 0.47 10.36
C ALA A 269 -20.00 0.19 8.88
N GLU A 270 -20.58 -0.97 8.61
CA GLU A 270 -20.97 -1.35 7.27
C GLU A 270 -22.18 -2.30 7.30
N TYR A 271 -22.89 -2.42 6.20
CA TYR A 271 -24.07 -3.31 6.06
C TYR A 271 -25.10 -3.18 7.18
N GLY A 272 -25.21 -1.97 7.78
CA GLY A 272 -26.19 -1.65 8.79
C GLY A 272 -25.83 -2.03 10.23
N GLY A 273 -24.58 -2.34 10.51
CA GLY A 273 -24.05 -2.64 11.83
C GLY A 273 -22.61 -2.20 12.04
N GLU A 274 -22.12 -2.25 13.27
CA GLU A 274 -20.71 -2.05 13.58
C GLU A 274 -19.86 -3.07 12.81
N HIS A 275 -18.73 -2.63 12.27
CA HIS A 275 -17.76 -3.51 11.63
C HIS A 275 -16.87 -4.14 12.70
N ILE A 276 -17.16 -5.40 13.03
CA ILE A 276 -16.56 -6.13 14.14
C ILE A 276 -15.57 -7.17 13.61
N ASP A 277 -14.37 -7.20 14.20
CA ASP A 277 -13.44 -8.32 14.04
C ASP A 277 -13.97 -9.52 14.83
N GLY A 278 -14.29 -10.59 14.13
CA GLY A 278 -14.84 -11.81 14.73
C GLY A 278 -13.85 -12.60 15.59
N ALA A 279 -12.55 -12.36 15.48
CA ALA A 279 -11.53 -13.00 16.29
C ALA A 279 -11.35 -12.29 17.66
N THR A 280 -11.36 -10.96 17.67
CA THR A 280 -11.13 -10.16 18.88
C THR A 280 -12.42 -9.65 19.50
N GLY A 281 -13.50 -9.51 18.73
CA GLY A 281 -14.76 -8.88 19.13
C GLY A 281 -14.65 -7.34 19.16
N GLU A 282 -13.57 -6.77 18.68
CA GLU A 282 -13.36 -5.31 18.63
C GLU A 282 -14.04 -4.69 17.42
N VAL A 283 -14.55 -3.47 17.59
CA VAL A 283 -15.02 -2.65 16.48
C VAL A 283 -13.81 -2.14 15.72
N MET A 284 -13.82 -2.28 14.39
CA MET A 284 -12.79 -1.72 13.53
C MET A 284 -12.65 -0.22 13.75
N SER A 285 -11.45 0.22 14.03
CA SER A 285 -11.19 1.63 14.28
C SER A 285 -9.85 2.07 13.70
N PHE A 286 -9.82 3.32 13.21
CA PHE A 286 -8.68 3.85 12.46
C PHE A 286 -8.28 5.23 12.98
N ARG A 287 -6.99 5.44 13.11
CA ARG A 287 -6.43 6.75 13.44
C ARG A 287 -6.51 7.70 12.24
N ASN A 288 -6.19 7.16 11.07
CA ASN A 288 -6.14 7.88 9.81
C ASN A 288 -7.17 7.30 8.84
N VAL A 289 -7.92 8.16 8.18
CA VAL A 289 -8.86 7.78 7.14
C VAL A 289 -8.52 8.55 5.87
N LEU A 290 -8.20 7.84 4.80
CA LEU A 290 -7.94 8.42 3.48
C LEU A 290 -8.96 7.90 2.48
N ALA A 291 -9.49 8.78 1.65
CA ALA A 291 -10.27 8.43 0.47
C ALA A 291 -9.57 8.98 -0.77
N LEU A 292 -9.12 8.10 -1.67
CA LEU A 292 -8.40 8.44 -2.88
C LEU A 292 -9.33 8.29 -4.08
N TYR A 293 -9.51 9.36 -4.85
CA TYR A 293 -10.34 9.39 -6.04
C TYR A 293 -9.52 9.02 -7.27
N THR A 294 -9.99 8.05 -8.03
CA THR A 294 -9.33 7.62 -9.27
C THR A 294 -10.36 7.20 -10.32
N ALA A 295 -9.95 7.23 -11.59
CA ALA A 295 -10.78 6.70 -12.65
C ALA A 295 -11.01 5.20 -12.43
N GLN A 296 -12.29 4.83 -12.41
CA GLN A 296 -12.73 3.44 -12.36
C GLN A 296 -13.37 3.09 -13.71
N TYR A 297 -13.08 1.92 -14.23
CA TYR A 297 -13.69 1.40 -15.43
C TYR A 297 -13.93 -0.10 -15.33
N HIS A 298 -14.88 -0.58 -16.12
CA HIS A 298 -15.24 -1.98 -16.13
C HIS A 298 -14.77 -2.64 -17.42
N GLY A 299 -14.10 -3.78 -17.28
CA GLY A 299 -13.61 -4.58 -18.38
C GLY A 299 -14.47 -5.80 -18.67
N GLU A 300 -13.89 -6.74 -19.40
CA GLU A 300 -14.52 -8.01 -19.72
C GLU A 300 -14.90 -8.78 -18.44
N GLY A 301 -16.06 -9.42 -18.44
CA GLY A 301 -16.57 -10.15 -17.29
C GLY A 301 -17.04 -9.27 -16.13
N GLY A 302 -17.17 -7.96 -16.34
CA GLY A 302 -17.59 -7.01 -15.31
C GLY A 302 -16.52 -6.69 -14.26
N LEU A 303 -15.25 -7.02 -14.57
CA LEU A 303 -14.12 -6.73 -13.69
C LEU A 303 -13.95 -5.23 -13.53
N SER A 304 -13.75 -4.79 -12.29
CA SER A 304 -13.39 -3.40 -11.98
C SER A 304 -11.89 -3.19 -12.10
N PHE A 305 -11.51 -2.05 -12.66
CA PHE A 305 -10.12 -1.59 -12.80
C PHE A 305 -10.01 -0.17 -12.31
N TYR A 306 -8.83 0.16 -11.77
CA TYR A 306 -8.51 1.47 -11.22
C TYR A 306 -7.19 1.97 -11.77
N ASP A 307 -7.15 3.24 -12.12
CA ASP A 307 -5.92 3.89 -12.58
C ASP A 307 -5.13 4.38 -11.37
N LEU A 308 -4.21 3.56 -10.90
CA LEU A 308 -3.41 3.82 -9.69
C LEU A 308 -2.03 4.43 -10.00
N ILE A 309 -1.75 4.77 -11.25
CA ILE A 309 -0.52 5.46 -11.67
C ILE A 309 -0.91 6.86 -12.15
N GLY A 310 -0.17 7.86 -11.74
CA GLY A 310 -0.47 9.25 -12.06
C GLY A 310 -0.77 10.08 -10.81
N SER A 311 -1.87 10.80 -10.79
CA SER A 311 -2.27 11.63 -9.66
C SER A 311 -3.78 11.83 -9.62
N GLY A 312 -4.29 12.10 -8.42
CA GLY A 312 -5.69 12.41 -8.21
C GLY A 312 -5.91 13.24 -6.94
N ASN A 313 -7.16 13.54 -6.69
CA ASN A 313 -7.58 14.20 -5.47
C ASN A 313 -7.99 13.14 -4.43
N GLY A 314 -8.16 13.57 -3.19
CA GLY A 314 -8.65 12.72 -2.12
C GLY A 314 -9.06 13.55 -0.92
N HIS A 315 -9.43 12.86 0.15
CA HIS A 315 -9.65 13.46 1.46
C HIS A 315 -8.85 12.69 2.51
N PHE A 316 -8.42 13.41 3.52
CA PHE A 316 -7.78 12.87 4.71
C PHE A 316 -8.52 13.33 5.95
N ALA A 317 -8.93 12.37 6.78
CA ALA A 317 -9.56 12.64 8.06
C ALA A 317 -8.72 12.06 9.22
N CYS A 318 -8.53 12.89 10.24
CA CYS A 318 -7.82 12.56 11.47
C CYS A 318 -8.27 13.53 12.58
N ASP A 319 -8.30 13.07 13.83
CA ASP A 319 -8.67 13.91 14.98
C ASP A 319 -10.03 14.61 14.86
N GLY A 320 -11.02 13.99 14.22
CA GLY A 320 -12.36 14.56 14.04
C GLY A 320 -12.42 15.72 13.04
N LYS A 321 -11.42 15.81 12.15
CA LYS A 321 -11.32 16.82 11.10
C LYS A 321 -11.01 16.17 9.76
N ILE A 322 -11.39 16.84 8.67
CA ILE A 322 -11.14 16.41 7.30
C ILE A 322 -10.58 17.54 6.46
N ILE A 323 -9.69 17.20 5.53
CA ILE A 323 -9.14 18.14 4.54
C ILE A 323 -9.09 17.47 3.16
N PRO A 324 -9.19 18.25 2.08
CA PRO A 324 -8.83 17.77 0.76
C PRO A 324 -7.31 17.55 0.67
N ILE A 325 -6.92 16.51 -0.06
CA ILE A 325 -5.53 16.15 -0.33
C ILE A 325 -5.35 15.84 -1.82
N LYS A 326 -4.09 15.69 -2.21
CA LYS A 326 -3.70 15.10 -3.49
C LYS A 326 -2.89 13.85 -3.27
N TRP A 327 -3.06 12.91 -4.15
CA TRP A 327 -2.18 11.75 -4.23
C TRP A 327 -1.47 11.70 -5.58
N SER A 328 -0.28 11.14 -5.60
CA SER A 328 0.44 10.83 -6.83
C SER A 328 1.22 9.54 -6.69
N ARG A 329 1.46 8.88 -7.83
CA ARG A 329 2.24 7.66 -7.93
C ARG A 329 2.84 7.57 -9.32
N SER A 330 4.15 7.45 -9.41
CA SER A 330 4.88 7.50 -10.69
C SER A 330 4.99 6.14 -11.38
N ASP A 331 5.01 5.06 -10.61
CA ASP A 331 5.20 3.69 -11.10
C ASP A 331 4.52 2.67 -10.17
N ILE A 332 4.35 1.43 -10.63
CA ILE A 332 3.76 0.34 -9.83
C ILE A 332 4.64 -0.09 -8.64
N TYR A 333 5.93 0.19 -8.69
CA TYR A 333 6.89 -0.13 -7.63
C TYR A 333 7.14 1.03 -6.67
N GLU A 334 6.54 2.20 -6.94
CA GLU A 334 6.66 3.37 -6.10
C GLU A 334 5.44 3.48 -5.16
N PRO A 335 5.62 3.90 -3.90
CA PRO A 335 4.50 4.13 -3.00
C PRO A 335 3.65 5.32 -3.43
N PHE A 336 2.45 5.41 -2.87
CA PHE A 336 1.65 6.63 -2.98
C PHE A 336 2.32 7.77 -2.22
N VAL A 337 2.35 8.94 -2.84
CA VAL A 337 2.76 10.19 -2.21
C VAL A 337 1.51 11.02 -1.95
N TYR A 338 1.33 11.46 -0.70
CA TYR A 338 0.20 12.27 -0.29
C TYR A 338 0.66 13.68 0.03
N THR A 339 -0.06 14.67 -0.47
CA THR A 339 0.23 16.08 -0.22
C THR A 339 -1.03 16.87 0.09
N LEU A 340 -0.87 17.99 0.78
CA LEU A 340 -1.88 19.02 0.86
C LEU A 340 -2.06 19.69 -0.51
N GLU A 341 -3.09 20.51 -0.67
CA GLU A 341 -3.37 21.21 -1.94
C GLU A 341 -2.24 22.14 -2.38
N ASP A 342 -1.47 22.69 -1.44
CA ASP A 342 -0.31 23.55 -1.70
C ASP A 342 0.99 22.80 -2.04
N GLY A 343 0.95 21.45 -2.03
CA GLY A 343 2.08 20.57 -2.30
C GLY A 343 2.92 20.20 -1.08
N THR A 344 2.56 20.67 0.11
CA THR A 344 3.21 20.26 1.36
C THR A 344 2.95 18.77 1.60
N PRO A 345 3.98 17.96 1.96
CA PRO A 345 3.77 16.55 2.31
C PRO A 345 2.74 16.38 3.44
N LEU A 346 1.84 15.42 3.29
CA LEU A 346 0.87 15.08 4.31
C LEU A 346 1.56 14.39 5.49
N THR A 347 1.23 14.82 6.70
CA THR A 347 1.64 14.14 7.94
C THR A 347 0.42 13.41 8.52
N LEU A 348 0.54 12.13 8.74
CA LEU A 348 -0.48 11.26 9.33
C LEU A 348 -0.42 11.32 10.87
N GLY A 349 -1.51 10.97 11.54
CA GLY A 349 -1.52 10.70 12.97
C GLY A 349 -0.85 9.36 13.28
N VAL A 350 -0.14 9.27 14.41
CA VAL A 350 0.43 7.99 14.88
C VAL A 350 -0.68 6.98 15.14
N GLY A 351 -0.63 5.83 14.45
CA GLY A 351 -1.60 4.74 14.48
C GLY A 351 -1.91 4.18 13.10
N ASN A 352 -2.82 3.20 13.04
CA ASN A 352 -3.21 2.53 11.81
C ASN A 352 -4.00 3.44 10.84
N SER A 353 -4.05 3.00 9.59
CA SER A 353 -4.70 3.76 8.51
C SER A 353 -5.72 2.93 7.75
N TYR A 354 -6.88 3.54 7.44
CA TYR A 354 -7.84 3.05 6.46
C TYR A 354 -7.74 3.89 5.19
N ILE A 355 -7.61 3.25 4.04
CA ILE A 355 -7.44 3.88 2.73
C ILE A 355 -8.48 3.31 1.77
N ALA A 356 -9.51 4.09 1.47
CA ALA A 356 -10.47 3.75 0.43
C ALA A 356 -9.98 4.25 -0.93
N ILE A 357 -10.02 3.38 -1.94
CA ILE A 357 -9.83 3.77 -3.34
C ILE A 357 -11.20 3.73 -4.00
N ILE A 358 -11.71 4.88 -4.37
CA ILE A 358 -13.05 5.05 -4.90
C ILE A 358 -13.03 5.73 -6.27
N SER A 359 -14.10 5.51 -7.02
CA SER A 359 -14.32 6.16 -8.32
C SER A 359 -14.36 7.69 -8.18
N ASP A 360 -13.75 8.40 -9.11
CA ASP A 360 -13.73 9.88 -9.16
C ASP A 360 -15.10 10.52 -9.47
N VAL A 361 -16.11 9.70 -9.79
CA VAL A 361 -17.51 10.13 -9.89
C VAL A 361 -18.25 10.11 -8.55
N ARG A 362 -17.59 9.65 -7.50
CA ARG A 362 -18.10 9.60 -6.11
C ARG A 362 -17.38 10.60 -5.23
N THR A 363 -17.91 10.81 -4.05
CA THR A 363 -17.33 11.70 -3.05
C THR A 363 -17.51 11.12 -1.66
N VAL A 364 -16.73 11.63 -0.73
CA VAL A 364 -16.94 11.44 0.70
C VAL A 364 -17.99 12.42 1.19
N GLU A 365 -18.93 11.95 2.00
CA GLU A 365 -19.86 12.81 2.74
C GLU A 365 -19.38 12.88 4.20
N TYR A 366 -19.49 14.08 4.82
CA TYR A 366 -19.02 14.28 6.20
C TYR A 366 -19.78 15.42 6.90
N ASN A 367 -19.77 15.40 8.24
CA ASN A 367 -20.39 16.43 9.08
C ASN A 367 -19.62 16.73 10.37
#